data_eda1fc5d49260f5c290dd1e594205c1a
#
_entry.id   eda1fc5d49260f5c290dd1e594205c1a
#
_cell.length_a   1.000
_cell.length_b   1.000
_cell.length_c   1.000
_cell.angle_alpha   90.00
_cell.angle_beta   90.00
_cell.angle_gamma   90.00
#
_symmetry.space_group_name_H-M   'P 1'
#
loop_
_entity.id
_entity.type
_entity.pdbx_description
1 polymer ?
#
loop_
_entity_poly.entity_id
_entity_poly.type
_entity_poly.pdbx_seq_one_letter_code
_entity_poly.pdbx_strand_id
1 'polypeptide(L)'
;GVTTEVISASNGLYFTIDSDTLDEILWIIDSKRLALGTSAGVYFLYGSETNLTVTPQRFTINKETSYSATNVDPVVVSNVIIYPQRGGREIQELEFSGAEDQWLQTRISMKAYDIISTSNITKLAWQERPNPIIWMIMDDGRVLSLSYDRQVKFKAWSVHSLGGTDAKVTDIAIIPKSDYDQVWFQVSRTINGATKSYVEVLTRFPSENVTTRNELTFLDCAKIHKATEQLVDSSGDPETALVNGASQSGTSLTVDGATATPATGTRFVIMKPDGTASTDTTIYETIAGSSATSWNLDRALASAPADNSVIELRLEELTIAHLEGESVGLCTNGMEHADETVSSTKVTLDHQLSTTAVSGLFYNASMTTLSPPTLDNQYNWNKRLLTLTALIQESLGIRIEYNDLTEELLFRSTQQNTGEPISLFTGFRKQTLSGIGWDVHTVKINSISPLPMQINGLSIELETGGP
;
A
#
# COMPACT_ATOMS: atom_id res chain seq x y z
N GLY A 1 -37.65 -50.59 28.07
CA GLY A 1 -38.20 -49.46 27.35
C GLY A 1 -37.08 -48.69 26.65
N VAL A 2 -37.02 -48.73 25.32
CA VAL A 2 -36.17 -47.87 24.54
C VAL A 2 -36.86 -46.50 24.53
N THR A 3 -36.37 -45.55 25.32
CA THR A 3 -36.76 -44.15 25.18
C THR A 3 -36.23 -43.65 23.86
N THR A 4 -37.06 -43.59 22.83
CA THR A 4 -36.78 -42.85 21.59
C THR A 4 -36.73 -41.37 21.94
N GLU A 5 -35.54 -40.84 22.02
CA GLU A 5 -35.36 -39.41 22.19
C GLU A 5 -35.99 -38.69 20.99
N VAL A 6 -36.99 -37.88 21.22
CA VAL A 6 -37.67 -37.12 20.17
C VAL A 6 -36.73 -35.99 19.77
N ILE A 7 -36.09 -36.09 18.60
CA ILE A 7 -35.25 -35.04 18.04
C ILE A 7 -36.12 -33.82 17.77
N SER A 8 -35.86 -32.74 18.49
CA SER A 8 -36.51 -31.43 18.29
C SER A 8 -35.68 -30.57 17.36
N ALA A 9 -36.31 -29.60 16.69
CA ALA A 9 -35.62 -28.62 15.86
C ALA A 9 -34.63 -27.72 16.65
N SER A 10 -34.77 -27.70 17.99
CA SER A 10 -33.87 -26.96 18.90
C SER A 10 -32.69 -27.78 19.42
N ASN A 11 -32.60 -29.07 19.06
CA ASN A 11 -31.48 -29.91 19.48
C ASN A 11 -30.22 -29.55 18.72
N GLY A 12 -29.05 -29.92 19.29
CA GLY A 12 -27.78 -29.81 18.55
C GLY A 12 -27.75 -30.72 17.32
N LEU A 13 -27.09 -30.29 16.24
CA LEU A 13 -26.87 -31.09 15.06
C LEU A 13 -25.56 -31.89 15.21
N TYR A 14 -25.68 -33.21 15.10
CA TYR A 14 -24.54 -34.12 15.09
C TYR A 14 -24.68 -35.09 13.91
N PHE A 15 -23.64 -35.14 13.08
CA PHE A 15 -23.58 -36.03 11.92
C PHE A 15 -22.13 -36.42 11.59
N THR A 16 -21.98 -37.52 10.87
CA THR A 16 -20.71 -37.95 10.30
C THR A 16 -20.84 -37.92 8.80
N ILE A 17 -19.88 -37.33 8.10
CA ILE A 17 -19.82 -37.38 6.64
C ILE A 17 -19.39 -38.80 6.25
N ASP A 18 -20.24 -39.50 5.51
CA ASP A 18 -19.91 -40.80 4.93
C ASP A 18 -19.03 -40.59 3.71
N SER A 19 -17.76 -40.99 3.81
CA SER A 19 -16.74 -40.81 2.79
C SER A 19 -15.87 -42.05 2.70
N ASP A 20 -15.53 -42.46 1.46
CA ASP A 20 -14.61 -43.58 1.20
C ASP A 20 -13.18 -43.32 1.68
N THR A 21 -12.86 -42.10 2.09
CA THR A 21 -11.56 -41.66 2.57
C THR A 21 -11.69 -40.98 3.92
N LEU A 22 -10.59 -40.97 4.72
CA LEU A 22 -10.52 -40.18 5.94
C LEU A 22 -10.63 -38.70 5.55
N ASP A 23 -11.75 -38.07 5.95
CA ASP A 23 -12.11 -36.71 5.55
C ASP A 23 -12.13 -35.81 6.78
N GLU A 24 -11.24 -34.81 6.80
CA GLU A 24 -11.13 -33.83 7.86
C GLU A 24 -11.74 -32.51 7.40
N ILE A 25 -12.63 -31.92 8.20
CA ILE A 25 -13.17 -30.58 7.94
C ILE A 25 -12.09 -29.56 8.30
N LEU A 26 -11.64 -28.81 7.31
CA LEU A 26 -10.57 -27.83 7.42
C LEU A 26 -11.09 -26.40 7.63
N TRP A 27 -12.23 -26.10 7.02
CA TRP A 27 -12.91 -24.81 7.18
C TRP A 27 -14.42 -24.94 6.93
N ILE A 28 -15.17 -24.00 7.49
CA ILE A 28 -16.61 -23.84 7.31
C ILE A 28 -16.88 -22.39 6.96
N ILE A 29 -17.65 -22.14 5.90
CA ILE A 29 -18.00 -20.79 5.49
C ILE A 29 -19.45 -20.70 5.03
N ASP A 30 -20.08 -19.58 5.38
CA ASP A 30 -21.43 -19.27 4.90
C ASP A 30 -21.38 -18.66 3.49
N SER A 31 -22.26 -19.15 2.64
CA SER A 31 -22.51 -18.67 1.29
C SER A 31 -24.01 -18.81 1.02
N LYS A 32 -24.44 -19.10 -0.20
CA LYS A 32 -25.83 -19.45 -0.48
C LYS A 32 -26.30 -20.68 0.34
N ARG A 33 -25.37 -21.58 0.61
CA ARG A 33 -25.49 -22.76 1.48
C ARG A 33 -24.23 -22.81 2.35
N LEU A 34 -24.30 -23.47 3.50
CA LEU A 34 -23.12 -23.66 4.35
C LEU A 34 -22.12 -24.58 3.65
N ALA A 35 -20.95 -24.08 3.33
CA ALA A 35 -19.89 -24.83 2.69
C ALA A 35 -18.89 -25.36 3.71
N LEU A 36 -18.51 -26.64 3.54
CA LEU A 36 -17.55 -27.37 4.34
C LEU A 36 -16.39 -27.76 3.43
N GLY A 37 -15.23 -27.14 3.61
CA GLY A 37 -14.00 -27.54 2.93
C GLY A 37 -13.30 -28.65 3.66
N THR A 38 -13.02 -29.74 2.97
CA THR A 38 -12.43 -30.92 3.57
C THR A 38 -11.17 -31.37 2.84
N SER A 39 -10.44 -32.29 3.46
CA SER A 39 -9.25 -32.91 2.85
C SER A 39 -9.56 -33.75 1.60
N ALA A 40 -10.82 -34.10 1.33
CA ALA A 40 -11.24 -34.89 0.17
C ALA A 40 -12.16 -34.14 -0.80
N GLY A 41 -12.59 -32.93 -0.50
CA GLY A 41 -13.45 -32.13 -1.38
C GLY A 41 -14.19 -31.01 -0.66
N VAL A 42 -15.18 -30.41 -1.32
CA VAL A 42 -16.07 -29.43 -0.71
C VAL A 42 -17.49 -29.98 -0.69
N TYR A 43 -18.09 -29.89 0.47
CA TYR A 43 -19.46 -30.31 0.73
C TYR A 43 -20.34 -29.10 1.03
N PHE A 44 -21.63 -29.21 0.70
CA PHE A 44 -22.61 -28.21 1.09
C PHE A 44 -23.65 -28.82 2.02
N LEU A 45 -23.92 -28.11 3.10
CA LEU A 45 -24.93 -28.44 4.09
C LEU A 45 -26.12 -27.50 3.94
N TYR A 46 -27.31 -28.04 3.80
CA TYR A 46 -28.57 -27.27 3.70
C TYR A 46 -29.76 -28.14 4.16
N GLY A 47 -30.91 -27.51 4.42
CA GLY A 47 -32.11 -28.22 4.90
C GLY A 47 -32.77 -29.07 3.81
N SER A 48 -33.23 -28.43 2.74
CA SER A 48 -33.81 -29.08 1.55
C SER A 48 -33.75 -28.08 0.37
N GLU A 49 -34.08 -28.53 -0.83
CA GLU A 49 -34.13 -27.67 -2.04
C GLU A 49 -35.10 -26.48 -1.87
N THR A 50 -36.21 -26.70 -1.15
CA THR A 50 -37.26 -25.68 -0.94
C THR A 50 -37.10 -24.90 0.34
N ASN A 51 -36.36 -25.42 1.34
CA ASN A 51 -36.11 -24.79 2.62
C ASN A 51 -34.66 -25.01 3.02
N LEU A 52 -33.83 -23.96 2.90
CA LEU A 52 -32.42 -24.00 3.19
C LEU A 52 -32.09 -24.08 4.68
N THR A 53 -33.07 -23.86 5.57
CA THR A 53 -32.85 -23.90 7.02
C THR A 53 -32.47 -25.30 7.48
N VAL A 54 -31.29 -25.41 8.05
CA VAL A 54 -30.73 -26.64 8.61
C VAL A 54 -31.35 -26.90 9.99
N THR A 55 -31.90 -28.09 10.20
CA THR A 55 -32.40 -28.54 11.51
C THR A 55 -31.95 -29.97 11.76
N PRO A 56 -31.87 -30.44 13.02
CA PRO A 56 -31.53 -31.83 13.34
C PRO A 56 -32.44 -32.88 12.68
N GLN A 57 -33.66 -32.48 12.33
CA GLN A 57 -34.64 -33.35 11.66
C GLN A 57 -34.56 -33.26 10.13
N ARG A 58 -33.94 -32.23 9.59
CA ARG A 58 -33.88 -31.98 8.14
C ARG A 58 -32.56 -31.32 7.79
N PHE A 59 -31.69 -32.09 7.21
CA PHE A 59 -30.46 -31.62 6.60
C PHE A 59 -30.05 -32.53 5.45
N THR A 60 -29.34 -31.95 4.51
CA THR A 60 -28.75 -32.62 3.35
C THR A 60 -27.29 -32.21 3.26
N ILE A 61 -26.42 -33.17 3.02
CA ILE A 61 -24.99 -32.93 2.77
C ILE A 61 -24.67 -33.56 1.41
N ASN A 62 -24.22 -32.71 0.49
CA ASN A 62 -23.77 -33.14 -0.81
C ASN A 62 -22.33 -32.77 -1.05
N LYS A 63 -21.55 -33.72 -1.61
CA LYS A 63 -20.23 -33.45 -2.14
C LYS A 63 -20.36 -32.84 -3.53
N GLU A 64 -20.00 -31.55 -3.67
CA GLU A 64 -20.15 -30.84 -4.94
C GLU A 64 -18.88 -30.86 -5.77
N THR A 65 -17.70 -31.02 -5.12
CA THR A 65 -16.43 -31.12 -5.83
C THR A 65 -15.47 -32.05 -5.12
N SER A 66 -14.64 -32.75 -5.90
CA SER A 66 -13.56 -33.59 -5.41
C SER A 66 -12.23 -32.82 -5.22
N TYR A 67 -12.19 -31.54 -5.52
CA TYR A 67 -10.99 -30.74 -5.27
C TYR A 67 -10.92 -30.39 -3.79
N SER A 68 -9.97 -31.01 -3.13
CA SER A 68 -9.76 -30.90 -1.69
C SER A 68 -9.27 -29.52 -1.28
N ALA A 69 -9.59 -29.13 -0.07
CA ALA A 69 -9.16 -27.89 0.55
C ALA A 69 -7.80 -28.00 1.27
N THR A 70 -7.27 -26.88 1.72
CA THR A 70 -6.20 -26.77 2.72
C THR A 70 -6.73 -26.01 3.94
N ASN A 71 -6.03 -26.10 5.07
CA ASN A 71 -6.40 -25.41 6.32
C ASN A 71 -6.06 -23.90 6.25
N VAL A 72 -6.76 -23.21 5.34
CA VAL A 72 -6.72 -21.76 5.15
C VAL A 72 -8.13 -21.29 4.93
N ASP A 73 -8.58 -20.31 5.70
CA ASP A 73 -9.93 -19.78 5.60
C ASP A 73 -10.19 -19.23 4.18
N PRO A 74 -11.27 -19.66 3.53
CA PRO A 74 -11.66 -19.16 2.22
C PRO A 74 -12.21 -17.72 2.31
N VAL A 75 -12.27 -17.04 1.19
CA VAL A 75 -12.97 -15.76 1.06
C VAL A 75 -14.22 -15.94 0.21
N VAL A 76 -15.28 -15.19 0.57
CA VAL A 76 -16.53 -15.16 -0.21
C VAL A 76 -16.64 -13.80 -0.89
N VAL A 77 -16.71 -13.83 -2.23
CA VAL A 77 -16.89 -12.64 -3.05
C VAL A 77 -18.25 -12.74 -3.71
N SER A 78 -19.22 -11.96 -3.24
CA SER A 78 -20.64 -12.11 -3.61
C SER A 78 -21.17 -13.50 -3.26
N ASN A 79 -21.32 -14.40 -4.22
CA ASN A 79 -21.78 -15.78 -4.05
C ASN A 79 -20.74 -16.82 -4.48
N VAL A 80 -19.49 -16.41 -4.62
CA VAL A 80 -18.38 -17.27 -5.04
C VAL A 80 -17.46 -17.53 -3.87
N ILE A 81 -17.11 -18.77 -3.64
CA ILE A 81 -16.14 -19.19 -2.64
C ILE A 81 -14.80 -19.35 -3.32
N ILE A 82 -13.79 -18.68 -2.78
CA ILE A 82 -12.42 -18.74 -3.29
C ILE A 82 -11.54 -19.31 -2.19
N TYR A 83 -10.87 -20.42 -2.48
CA TYR A 83 -10.08 -21.15 -1.50
C TYR A 83 -8.82 -21.77 -2.09
N PRO A 84 -7.75 -21.92 -1.29
CA PRO A 84 -6.57 -22.67 -1.72
C PRO A 84 -6.86 -24.17 -1.71
N GLN A 85 -6.49 -24.83 -2.81
CA GLN A 85 -6.57 -26.28 -2.93
C GLN A 85 -5.48 -26.94 -2.06
N ARG A 86 -5.65 -28.22 -1.75
CA ARG A 86 -4.66 -29.06 -1.08
C ARG A 86 -3.26 -28.82 -1.65
N GLY A 87 -2.30 -28.60 -0.76
CA GLY A 87 -0.94 -28.20 -1.12
C GLY A 87 -0.71 -26.69 -1.15
N GLY A 88 -1.79 -25.86 -1.04
CA GLY A 88 -1.67 -24.42 -0.83
C GLY A 88 -1.14 -23.60 -2.01
N ARG A 89 -0.94 -24.22 -3.19
CA ARG A 89 -0.30 -23.61 -4.37
C ARG A 89 -1.23 -23.37 -5.54
N GLU A 90 -2.51 -23.63 -5.36
CA GLU A 90 -3.53 -23.43 -6.37
C GLU A 90 -4.76 -22.80 -5.74
N ILE A 91 -5.36 -21.85 -6.42
CA ILE A 91 -6.60 -21.19 -6.00
C ILE A 91 -7.75 -21.70 -6.85
N GLN A 92 -8.78 -22.17 -6.16
CA GLN A 92 -10.03 -22.59 -6.75
C GLN A 92 -11.12 -21.55 -6.53
N GLU A 93 -11.92 -21.35 -7.54
CA GLU A 93 -13.15 -20.55 -7.55
C GLU A 93 -14.33 -21.50 -7.65
N LEU A 94 -15.25 -21.44 -6.71
CA LEU A 94 -16.44 -22.29 -6.67
C LEU A 94 -17.68 -21.40 -6.72
N GLU A 95 -18.43 -21.48 -7.83
CA GLU A 95 -19.59 -20.65 -8.12
C GLU A 95 -20.82 -21.51 -8.39
N PHE A 96 -21.98 -21.11 -7.84
CA PHE A 96 -23.25 -21.74 -8.19
C PHE A 96 -23.79 -21.20 -9.52
N SER A 97 -23.95 -22.08 -10.52
CA SER A 97 -24.58 -21.77 -11.79
C SER A 97 -26.09 -22.07 -11.71
N GLY A 98 -26.89 -21.01 -11.68
CA GLY A 98 -28.35 -21.18 -11.71
C GLY A 98 -28.89 -21.70 -13.05
N ALA A 99 -28.13 -21.60 -14.13
CA ALA A 99 -28.52 -22.10 -15.44
C ALA A 99 -28.33 -23.61 -15.56
N GLU A 100 -27.33 -24.14 -14.87
CA GLU A 100 -26.98 -25.57 -14.91
C GLU A 100 -27.39 -26.31 -13.63
N ASP A 101 -27.91 -25.57 -12.63
CA ASP A 101 -28.27 -26.03 -11.29
C ASP A 101 -27.15 -26.84 -10.59
N GLN A 102 -25.93 -26.41 -10.79
CA GLN A 102 -24.73 -27.06 -10.23
C GLN A 102 -23.66 -26.05 -9.81
N TRP A 103 -22.75 -26.52 -8.99
CA TRP A 103 -21.55 -25.76 -8.62
C TRP A 103 -20.48 -25.95 -9.70
N LEU A 104 -20.04 -24.81 -10.25
CA LEU A 104 -18.95 -24.76 -11.22
C LEU A 104 -17.65 -24.46 -10.49
N GLN A 105 -16.61 -25.17 -10.85
CA GLN A 105 -15.29 -24.97 -10.30
C GLN A 105 -14.30 -24.55 -11.36
N THR A 106 -13.50 -23.54 -11.04
CA THR A 106 -12.49 -22.98 -11.93
C THR A 106 -11.19 -22.75 -11.18
N ARG A 107 -10.07 -23.26 -11.70
CA ARG A 107 -8.75 -22.94 -11.20
C ARG A 107 -8.31 -21.57 -11.74
N ILE A 108 -8.34 -20.54 -10.89
CA ILE A 108 -8.03 -19.17 -11.31
C ILE A 108 -6.52 -18.85 -11.27
N SER A 109 -5.72 -19.67 -10.60
CA SER A 109 -4.27 -19.51 -10.48
C SER A 109 -3.48 -20.07 -11.66
N MET A 110 -4.14 -20.65 -12.69
CA MET A 110 -3.42 -21.28 -13.81
C MET A 110 -2.46 -20.33 -14.53
N LYS A 111 -2.84 -19.05 -14.69
CA LYS A 111 -2.01 -18.03 -15.37
C LYS A 111 -0.94 -17.41 -14.48
N ALA A 112 -0.94 -17.74 -13.19
CA ALA A 112 0.00 -17.23 -12.18
C ALA A 112 0.82 -18.35 -11.55
N TYR A 113 0.96 -19.48 -12.25
CA TYR A 113 1.62 -20.66 -11.74
C TYR A 113 3.09 -20.38 -11.34
N ASP A 114 3.79 -19.58 -12.10
CA ASP A 114 5.18 -19.17 -11.88
C ASP A 114 5.39 -18.42 -10.56
N ILE A 115 4.43 -17.62 -10.13
CA ILE A 115 4.52 -16.83 -8.90
C ILE A 115 3.97 -17.54 -7.66
N ILE A 116 3.07 -18.52 -7.82
CA ILE A 116 2.42 -19.25 -6.71
C ILE A 116 3.11 -20.58 -6.42
N SER A 117 3.66 -21.25 -7.42
CA SER A 117 4.11 -22.64 -7.32
C SER A 117 5.27 -22.90 -6.35
N THR A 118 6.00 -21.84 -5.97
CA THR A 118 7.21 -21.95 -5.14
C THR A 118 6.94 -21.97 -3.65
N SER A 119 5.75 -21.56 -3.21
CA SER A 119 5.41 -21.33 -1.82
C SER A 119 3.93 -21.62 -1.56
N ASN A 120 3.53 -21.87 -0.31
CA ASN A 120 2.14 -22.18 0.02
C ASN A 120 1.41 -20.93 0.53
N ILE A 121 0.14 -20.81 0.20
CA ILE A 121 -0.72 -19.78 0.75
C ILE A 121 -1.08 -20.15 2.18
N THR A 122 -0.89 -19.22 3.09
CA THR A 122 -1.20 -19.38 4.52
C THR A 122 -2.43 -18.58 4.94
N LYS A 123 -2.73 -17.48 4.25
CA LYS A 123 -3.90 -16.64 4.53
C LYS A 123 -4.48 -16.03 3.26
N LEU A 124 -5.79 -15.82 3.27
CA LEU A 124 -6.54 -15.04 2.29
C LEU A 124 -7.27 -13.90 3.01
N ALA A 125 -7.38 -12.75 2.34
CA ALA A 125 -8.22 -11.65 2.80
C ALA A 125 -8.86 -10.94 1.61
N TRP A 126 -10.09 -10.46 1.78
CA TRP A 126 -10.87 -9.78 0.75
C TRP A 126 -10.98 -8.30 1.06
N GLN A 127 -10.49 -7.47 0.16
CA GLN A 127 -10.71 -6.03 0.10
C GLN A 127 -11.77 -5.75 -0.95
N GLU A 128 -12.87 -5.08 -0.56
CA GLU A 128 -13.96 -4.73 -1.46
C GLU A 128 -13.72 -3.39 -2.14
N ARG A 129 -13.25 -2.40 -1.38
CA ARG A 129 -13.16 -1.01 -1.81
C ARG A 129 -11.77 -0.39 -1.60
N PRO A 130 -11.35 0.55 -2.50
CA PRO A 130 -12.03 1.01 -3.72
C PRO A 130 -11.90 0.00 -4.87
N ASN A 131 -10.89 -0.85 -4.81
CA ASN A 131 -10.60 -1.87 -5.81
C ASN A 131 -10.82 -3.27 -5.22
N PRO A 132 -11.55 -4.15 -5.93
CA PRO A 132 -11.79 -5.50 -5.46
C PRO A 132 -10.51 -6.35 -5.58
N ILE A 133 -9.88 -6.63 -4.43
CA ILE A 133 -8.59 -7.34 -4.37
C ILE A 133 -8.65 -8.49 -3.36
N ILE A 134 -8.18 -9.66 -3.79
CA ILE A 134 -7.89 -10.78 -2.90
C ILE A 134 -6.40 -10.75 -2.57
N TRP A 135 -6.11 -10.54 -1.29
CA TRP A 135 -4.76 -10.58 -0.75
C TRP A 135 -4.40 -11.98 -0.31
N MET A 136 -3.16 -12.38 -0.53
CA MET A 136 -2.65 -13.71 -0.18
C MET A 136 -1.30 -13.57 0.49
N ILE A 137 -1.17 -14.19 1.66
CA ILE A 137 0.10 -14.31 2.36
C ILE A 137 0.67 -15.69 2.11
N MET A 138 1.93 -15.72 1.71
CA MET A 138 2.67 -16.94 1.44
C MET A 138 3.48 -17.38 2.66
N ASP A 139 3.80 -18.66 2.78
CA ASP A 139 4.60 -19.21 3.89
C ASP A 139 6.05 -18.71 3.91
N ASP A 140 6.57 -18.23 2.78
CA ASP A 140 7.87 -17.57 2.68
C ASP A 140 7.83 -16.08 3.06
N GLY A 141 6.64 -15.53 3.34
CA GLY A 141 6.41 -14.15 3.75
C GLY A 141 6.13 -13.18 2.61
N ARG A 142 6.10 -13.65 1.36
CA ARG A 142 5.68 -12.82 0.22
C ARG A 142 4.19 -12.52 0.29
N VAL A 143 3.82 -11.38 -0.28
CA VAL A 143 2.41 -10.98 -0.48
C VAL A 143 2.09 -11.03 -1.95
N LEU A 144 1.01 -11.70 -2.28
CA LEU A 144 0.42 -11.68 -3.62
C LEU A 144 -0.93 -10.97 -3.55
N SER A 145 -1.32 -10.34 -4.64
CA SER A 145 -2.67 -9.81 -4.80
C SER A 145 -3.26 -10.27 -6.12
N LEU A 146 -4.56 -10.52 -6.08
CA LEU A 146 -5.38 -10.78 -7.26
C LEU A 146 -6.45 -9.69 -7.34
N SER A 147 -6.30 -8.76 -8.29
CA SER A 147 -7.42 -7.89 -8.67
C SER A 147 -8.50 -8.76 -9.30
N TYR A 148 -9.68 -8.76 -8.66
CA TYR A 148 -10.74 -9.71 -8.98
C TYR A 148 -12.07 -9.00 -9.15
N ASP A 149 -12.36 -8.58 -10.39
CA ASP A 149 -13.64 -7.95 -10.74
C ASP A 149 -14.45 -8.89 -11.63
N ARG A 150 -15.57 -9.37 -11.08
CA ARG A 150 -16.46 -10.30 -11.75
C ARG A 150 -17.33 -9.63 -12.82
N GLN A 151 -17.67 -8.36 -12.64
CA GLN A 151 -18.59 -7.66 -13.56
C GLN A 151 -17.93 -7.48 -14.92
N VAL A 152 -16.66 -7.11 -14.93
CA VAL A 152 -15.87 -6.94 -16.15
C VAL A 152 -14.99 -8.17 -16.47
N LYS A 153 -15.10 -9.24 -15.69
CA LYS A 153 -14.31 -10.48 -15.82
C LYS A 153 -12.80 -10.24 -15.79
N PHE A 154 -12.38 -9.29 -15.00
CA PHE A 154 -10.98 -8.91 -14.86
C PHE A 154 -10.30 -9.71 -13.75
N LYS A 155 -9.15 -10.31 -14.06
CA LYS A 155 -8.30 -11.05 -13.12
C LYS A 155 -6.84 -10.71 -13.42
N ALA A 156 -6.16 -10.02 -12.51
CA ALA A 156 -4.75 -9.66 -12.64
C ALA A 156 -3.98 -9.99 -11.36
N TRP A 157 -2.83 -10.63 -11.52
CA TRP A 157 -1.98 -11.06 -10.42
C TRP A 157 -0.80 -10.11 -10.25
N SER A 158 -0.45 -9.81 -9.01
CA SER A 158 0.72 -9.00 -8.67
C SER A 158 1.46 -9.60 -7.48
N VAL A 159 2.78 -9.44 -7.49
CA VAL A 159 3.67 -9.76 -6.37
C VAL A 159 4.09 -8.45 -5.73
N HIS A 160 4.04 -8.37 -4.40
CA HIS A 160 4.45 -7.18 -3.66
C HIS A 160 5.83 -7.37 -3.08
N SER A 161 6.74 -6.47 -3.46
CA SER A 161 8.07 -6.35 -2.85
C SER A 161 7.98 -5.52 -1.59
N LEU A 162 8.72 -5.89 -0.56
CA LEU A 162 8.79 -5.18 0.71
C LEU A 162 10.16 -4.53 0.87
N GLY A 163 10.19 -3.33 1.44
CA GLY A 163 11.40 -2.62 1.82
C GLY A 163 12.04 -3.23 3.07
N GLY A 164 13.38 -3.12 3.15
CA GLY A 164 14.18 -3.61 4.27
C GLY A 164 14.71 -5.02 4.12
N THR A 165 15.53 -5.44 5.07
CA THR A 165 16.22 -6.74 5.06
C THR A 165 15.34 -7.84 5.64
N ASP A 166 15.26 -8.99 4.97
CA ASP A 166 14.47 -10.15 5.37
C ASP A 166 13.00 -9.84 5.67
N ALA A 167 12.43 -8.88 4.93
CA ALA A 167 11.06 -8.45 5.12
C ALA A 167 10.06 -9.57 4.77
N LYS A 168 9.16 -9.89 5.71
CA LYS A 168 8.15 -10.95 5.57
C LYS A 168 6.84 -10.52 6.18
N VAL A 169 5.76 -10.68 5.45
CA VAL A 169 4.41 -10.53 6.02
C VAL A 169 4.01 -11.83 6.70
N THR A 170 3.53 -11.73 7.93
CA THR A 170 3.11 -12.87 8.74
C THR A 170 1.60 -12.93 8.92
N ASP A 171 0.93 -11.79 8.82
CA ASP A 171 -0.52 -11.71 8.97
C ASP A 171 -1.12 -10.53 8.20
N ILE A 172 -2.44 -10.58 7.95
CA ILE A 172 -3.21 -9.55 7.28
C ILE A 172 -4.58 -9.39 7.92
N ALA A 173 -5.06 -8.14 8.01
CA ALA A 173 -6.42 -7.82 8.40
C ALA A 173 -6.98 -6.71 7.50
N ILE A 174 -8.27 -6.83 7.15
CA ILE A 174 -9.00 -5.82 6.38
C ILE A 174 -10.00 -5.15 7.32
N ILE A 175 -9.95 -3.83 7.41
CA ILE A 175 -10.83 -3.02 8.27
C ILE A 175 -11.69 -2.12 7.38
N PRO A 176 -13.00 -2.40 7.24
CA PRO A 176 -13.88 -1.56 6.46
C PRO A 176 -14.03 -0.15 7.04
N LYS A 177 -13.98 0.86 6.18
CA LYS A 177 -14.32 2.26 6.44
C LYS A 177 -15.53 2.64 5.62
N SER A 178 -15.97 3.90 5.70
CA SER A 178 -17.16 4.36 4.98
C SER A 178 -17.06 4.25 3.46
N ASP A 179 -15.88 4.55 2.90
CA ASP A 179 -15.61 4.70 1.46
C ASP A 179 -14.48 3.82 0.94
N TYR A 180 -13.68 3.25 1.81
CA TYR A 180 -12.57 2.35 1.46
C TYR A 180 -12.29 1.34 2.58
N ASP A 181 -11.55 0.29 2.27
CA ASP A 181 -11.06 -0.68 3.23
C ASP A 181 -9.59 -0.41 3.55
N GLN A 182 -9.24 -0.38 4.82
CA GLN A 182 -7.85 -0.34 5.25
C GLN A 182 -7.27 -1.75 5.26
N VAL A 183 -6.17 -1.93 4.56
CA VAL A 183 -5.40 -3.18 4.57
C VAL A 183 -4.25 -3.05 5.55
N TRP A 184 -4.23 -3.90 6.55
CA TRP A 184 -3.22 -3.93 7.60
C TRP A 184 -2.39 -5.19 7.49
N PHE A 185 -1.07 -5.03 7.54
CA PHE A 185 -0.12 -6.13 7.52
C PHE A 185 0.66 -6.19 8.82
N GLN A 186 0.91 -7.40 9.32
CA GLN A 186 1.96 -7.65 10.30
C GLN A 186 3.22 -8.05 9.54
N VAL A 187 4.27 -7.26 9.68
CA VAL A 187 5.53 -7.44 8.92
C VAL A 187 6.68 -7.64 9.88
N SER A 188 7.51 -8.63 9.63
CA SER A 188 8.79 -8.81 10.33
C SER A 188 9.94 -8.39 9.41
N ARG A 189 10.95 -7.69 9.98
CA ARG A 189 12.18 -7.26 9.29
C ARG A 189 13.38 -7.41 10.20
N THR A 190 14.56 -7.52 9.60
CA THR A 190 15.82 -7.40 10.33
C THR A 190 16.23 -5.94 10.36
N ILE A 191 16.21 -5.31 11.53
CA ILE A 191 16.61 -3.92 11.77
C ILE A 191 17.78 -3.91 12.75
N ASN A 192 18.89 -3.30 12.33
CA ASN A 192 20.12 -3.26 13.14
C ASN A 192 20.52 -4.64 13.68
N GLY A 193 20.45 -5.67 12.81
CA GLY A 193 20.82 -7.06 13.13
C GLY A 193 19.83 -7.82 14.03
N ALA A 194 18.66 -7.24 14.37
CA ALA A 194 17.64 -7.90 15.18
C ALA A 194 16.30 -7.99 14.43
N THR A 195 15.61 -9.12 14.55
CA THR A 195 14.26 -9.26 14.00
C THR A 195 13.28 -8.40 14.79
N LYS A 196 12.57 -7.52 14.09
CA LYS A 196 11.53 -6.65 14.64
C LYS A 196 10.21 -6.91 13.90
N SER A 197 9.11 -6.76 14.60
CA SER A 197 7.76 -6.88 14.03
C SER A 197 7.05 -5.54 14.07
N TYR A 198 6.37 -5.21 12.96
CA TYR A 198 5.63 -3.97 12.78
C TYR A 198 4.20 -4.27 12.34
N VAL A 199 3.30 -3.36 12.65
CA VAL A 199 1.95 -3.35 12.10
C VAL A 199 1.85 -2.14 11.19
N GLU A 200 1.62 -2.39 9.91
CA GLU A 200 1.65 -1.38 8.86
C GLU A 200 0.32 -1.32 8.13
N VAL A 201 -0.08 -0.12 7.72
CA VAL A 201 -1.28 0.09 6.90
C VAL A 201 -0.89 0.45 5.49
N LEU A 202 -1.55 -0.17 4.51
CA LEU A 202 -1.32 0.15 3.10
C LEU A 202 -1.77 1.58 2.80
N THR A 203 -0.88 2.37 2.20
CA THR A 203 -1.18 3.72 1.72
C THR A 203 -2.16 3.68 0.55
N ARG A 204 -3.05 4.68 0.48
CA ARG A 204 -4.01 4.85 -0.63
C ARG A 204 -3.33 5.44 -1.87
N PHE A 205 -3.91 5.16 -3.03
CA PHE A 205 -3.46 5.74 -4.30
C PHE A 205 -4.06 7.14 -4.53
N PRO A 206 -3.43 8.01 -5.36
CA PRO A 206 -3.95 9.34 -5.70
C PRO A 206 -5.38 9.31 -6.25
N SER A 207 -5.70 8.30 -7.06
CA SER A 207 -7.04 8.07 -7.61
C SER A 207 -8.14 7.84 -6.55
N GLU A 208 -7.78 7.68 -5.28
CA GLU A 208 -8.70 7.43 -4.17
C GLU A 208 -9.05 8.72 -3.40
N ASN A 209 -9.04 9.87 -4.06
CA ASN A 209 -9.31 11.19 -3.48
C ASN A 209 -8.35 11.59 -2.33
N VAL A 210 -7.11 11.14 -2.40
CA VAL A 210 -6.07 11.55 -1.48
C VAL A 210 -5.56 12.93 -1.89
N THR A 211 -5.74 13.92 -1.02
CA THR A 211 -5.35 15.32 -1.29
C THR A 211 -4.04 15.69 -0.62
N THR A 212 -3.64 14.96 0.41
CA THR A 212 -2.46 15.26 1.21
C THR A 212 -1.24 14.62 0.58
N ARG A 213 -0.27 15.42 0.17
CA ARG A 213 0.95 15.00 -0.52
C ARG A 213 1.76 13.96 0.27
N ASN A 214 1.75 14.03 1.60
CA ASN A 214 2.45 13.07 2.46
C ASN A 214 1.83 11.67 2.42
N GLU A 215 0.51 11.58 2.22
CA GLU A 215 -0.18 10.30 2.06
C GLU A 215 0.11 9.65 0.70
N LEU A 216 0.72 10.39 -0.23
CA LEU A 216 1.15 9.92 -1.54
C LEU A 216 2.63 9.55 -1.58
N THR A 217 3.23 9.27 -0.42
CA THR A 217 4.62 8.79 -0.32
C THR A 217 4.62 7.30 -0.04
N PHE A 218 5.20 6.53 -0.95
CA PHE A 218 5.20 5.06 -0.95
C PHE A 218 6.51 4.53 -0.40
N LEU A 219 6.53 4.38 0.93
CA LEU A 219 7.65 3.81 1.70
C LEU A 219 7.08 2.78 2.68
N ASP A 220 7.80 1.71 2.92
CA ASP A 220 7.45 0.71 3.93
C ASP A 220 7.95 1.11 5.31
N CYS A 221 7.28 0.63 6.36
CA CYS A 221 7.59 0.98 7.75
C CYS A 221 7.68 2.50 7.96
N ALA A 222 6.85 3.24 7.21
CA ALA A 222 6.94 4.68 7.11
C ALA A 222 6.35 5.38 8.33
N LYS A 223 6.90 6.57 8.61
CA LYS A 223 6.38 7.50 9.61
C LYS A 223 6.24 8.88 8.99
N ILE A 224 5.08 9.51 9.22
CA ILE A 224 4.86 10.92 8.90
C ILE A 224 5.30 11.75 10.11
N HIS A 225 6.14 12.74 9.86
CA HIS A 225 6.62 13.72 10.83
C HIS A 225 5.99 15.06 10.52
N LYS A 226 5.48 15.74 11.53
CA LYS A 226 4.89 17.07 11.41
C LYS A 226 5.63 18.04 12.32
N ALA A 227 5.99 19.20 11.81
CA ALA A 227 6.66 20.23 12.60
C ALA A 227 5.79 20.70 13.78
N THR A 228 4.46 20.69 13.62
CA THR A 228 3.50 21.01 14.69
C THR A 228 3.60 20.09 15.91
N GLU A 229 4.13 18.88 15.75
CA GLU A 229 4.35 17.95 16.87
C GLU A 229 5.52 18.36 17.77
N GLN A 230 6.29 19.39 17.40
CA GLN A 230 7.35 19.96 18.23
C GLN A 230 6.84 20.92 19.32
N LEU A 231 5.59 21.36 19.21
CA LEU A 231 4.94 22.23 20.20
C LEU A 231 3.56 21.65 20.50
N VAL A 232 3.48 20.94 21.61
CA VAL A 232 2.25 20.25 22.02
C VAL A 232 1.89 20.62 23.45
N ASP A 233 0.61 20.72 23.75
CA ASP A 233 0.09 20.96 25.09
C ASP A 233 0.30 19.76 26.03
N SER A 234 -0.16 19.88 27.26
CA SER A 234 -0.07 18.80 28.26
C SER A 234 -0.89 17.55 27.91
N SER A 235 -1.81 17.65 26.95
CA SER A 235 -2.63 16.53 26.45
C SER A 235 -1.96 15.86 25.24
N GLY A 236 -0.91 16.49 24.67
CA GLY A 236 -0.23 16.04 23.47
C GLY A 236 -0.82 16.61 22.17
N ASP A 237 -1.73 17.56 22.26
CA ASP A 237 -2.32 18.21 21.10
C ASP A 237 -1.42 19.33 20.55
N PRO A 238 -1.24 19.42 19.20
CA PRO A 238 -0.42 20.47 18.60
C PRO A 238 -0.97 21.87 18.87
N GLU A 239 -0.09 22.78 19.26
CA GLU A 239 -0.40 24.18 19.49
C GLU A 239 0.16 25.09 18.40
N THR A 240 -0.46 26.25 18.21
CA THR A 240 0.03 27.30 17.31
C THR A 240 0.47 28.49 18.16
N ALA A 241 1.74 28.88 18.02
CA ALA A 241 2.25 30.08 18.66
C ALA A 241 2.10 31.29 17.73
N LEU A 242 1.75 32.42 18.32
CA LEU A 242 1.60 33.70 17.63
C LEU A 242 2.55 34.73 18.24
N VAL A 243 2.98 35.69 17.45
CA VAL A 243 3.76 36.86 17.95
C VAL A 243 2.85 37.75 18.75
N ASN A 244 3.20 38.04 20.00
CA ASN A 244 2.45 38.89 20.91
C ASN A 244 3.06 40.32 20.95
N GLY A 245 2.39 41.24 20.28
CA GLY A 245 2.83 42.64 20.19
C GLY A 245 3.67 42.94 18.94
N ALA A 246 3.39 44.07 18.33
CA ALA A 246 4.11 44.54 17.15
C ALA A 246 5.48 45.15 17.52
N SER A 247 6.34 45.29 16.52
CA SER A 247 7.60 46.02 16.62
C SER A 247 8.65 45.40 17.58
N GLN A 248 8.59 44.09 17.75
CA GLN A 248 9.61 43.35 18.51
C GLN A 248 10.96 43.37 17.78
N SER A 249 12.05 43.32 18.54
CA SER A 249 13.40 43.34 18.01
C SER A 249 14.36 42.65 18.99
N GLY A 250 15.59 42.36 18.51
CA GLY A 250 16.59 41.65 19.31
C GLY A 250 16.42 40.14 19.28
N THR A 251 16.92 39.46 20.29
CA THR A 251 16.99 37.97 20.37
C THR A 251 15.91 37.37 21.28
N SER A 252 14.91 38.13 21.64
CA SER A 252 13.76 37.64 22.43
C SER A 252 12.47 37.94 21.69
N LEU A 253 11.65 36.92 21.54
CA LEU A 253 10.34 36.98 20.88
C LEU A 253 9.27 36.72 21.93
N THR A 254 8.37 37.67 22.16
CA THR A 254 7.20 37.48 22.99
C THR A 254 6.12 36.79 22.17
N VAL A 255 5.55 35.74 22.72
CA VAL A 255 4.57 34.90 22.05
C VAL A 255 3.32 34.67 22.89
N ASP A 256 2.20 34.36 22.24
CA ASP A 256 0.98 33.87 22.85
C ASP A 256 0.35 32.75 22.01
N GLY A 257 -0.83 32.32 22.37
CA GLY A 257 -1.56 31.26 21.66
C GLY A 257 -1.09 29.84 21.96
N ALA A 258 0.09 29.68 22.59
CA ALA A 258 0.61 28.39 23.02
C ALA A 258 0.82 28.36 24.53
N THR A 259 0.60 27.19 25.15
CA THR A 259 0.88 26.92 26.57
C THR A 259 2.17 26.14 26.76
N ALA A 260 2.63 25.48 25.74
CA ALA A 260 3.87 24.70 25.72
C ALA A 260 5.11 25.58 25.58
N THR A 261 6.21 25.14 26.20
CA THR A 261 7.51 25.69 25.99
C THR A 261 8.21 24.97 24.85
N PRO A 262 8.74 25.70 23.84
CA PRO A 262 9.45 25.02 22.75
C PRO A 262 10.76 24.39 23.28
N ALA A 263 11.11 23.25 22.72
CA ALA A 263 12.39 22.62 22.99
C ALA A 263 13.53 23.51 22.45
N THR A 264 14.69 23.47 23.09
CA THR A 264 15.91 24.08 22.53
C THR A 264 16.24 23.44 21.19
N GLY A 265 16.53 24.26 20.18
CA GLY A 265 16.75 23.77 18.80
C GLY A 265 15.51 23.74 17.94
N THR A 266 14.32 24.12 18.45
CA THR A 266 13.11 24.21 17.62
C THR A 266 13.27 25.32 16.60
N ARG A 267 13.15 24.99 15.32
CA ARG A 267 13.28 25.93 14.21
C ARG A 267 11.92 26.40 13.69
N PHE A 268 11.86 27.66 13.28
CA PHE A 268 10.64 28.26 12.79
C PHE A 268 10.89 29.46 11.88
N VAL A 269 9.84 29.85 11.15
CA VAL A 269 9.76 31.12 10.42
C VAL A 269 8.56 31.93 10.92
N ILE A 270 8.63 33.24 10.76
CA ILE A 270 7.52 34.12 11.14
C ILE A 270 6.72 34.47 9.87
N MET A 271 5.49 34.03 9.83
CA MET A 271 4.53 34.29 8.75
C MET A 271 3.78 35.59 9.02
N LYS A 272 3.00 36.08 8.04
CA LYS A 272 2.06 37.19 8.30
C LYS A 272 0.90 36.74 9.19
N PRO A 273 0.14 37.67 9.79
CA PRO A 273 -1.01 37.32 10.62
C PRO A 273 -2.11 36.54 9.89
N ASP A 274 -2.18 36.63 8.58
CA ASP A 274 -3.10 35.87 7.73
C ASP A 274 -2.55 34.46 7.36
N GLY A 275 -1.40 34.09 7.91
CA GLY A 275 -0.74 32.81 7.62
C GLY A 275 -0.04 32.75 6.25
N THR A 276 -0.02 33.83 5.49
CA THR A 276 0.73 33.87 4.22
C THR A 276 2.19 34.17 4.44
N ALA A 277 3.03 33.81 3.45
CA ALA A 277 4.48 33.98 3.53
C ALA A 277 4.87 35.45 3.81
N SER A 278 5.75 35.66 4.77
CA SER A 278 6.40 36.94 5.03
C SER A 278 7.44 37.24 3.95
N THR A 279 7.79 38.52 3.80
CA THR A 279 9.00 38.94 3.04
C THR A 279 10.27 38.56 3.77
N ASP A 280 10.21 38.41 5.08
CA ASP A 280 11.29 37.90 5.91
C ASP A 280 11.19 36.37 5.95
N THR A 281 12.11 35.71 5.31
CA THR A 281 12.22 34.23 5.24
C THR A 281 13.30 33.69 6.19
N THR A 282 13.76 34.54 7.17
CA THR A 282 14.77 34.12 8.11
C THR A 282 14.28 32.99 8.99
N ILE A 283 15.09 31.94 9.08
CA ILE A 283 14.85 30.81 9.97
C ILE A 283 15.46 31.14 11.31
N TYR A 284 14.67 31.06 12.36
CA TYR A 284 15.06 31.25 13.74
C TYR A 284 15.10 29.92 14.47
N GLU A 285 15.95 29.84 15.49
CA GLU A 285 16.07 28.68 16.36
C GLU A 285 15.91 29.11 17.82
N THR A 286 15.12 28.34 18.58
CA THR A 286 14.97 28.57 20.01
C THR A 286 16.19 28.10 20.78
N ILE A 287 16.67 28.92 21.69
CA ILE A 287 17.80 28.57 22.59
C ILE A 287 17.34 28.39 24.04
N ALA A 288 18.24 27.92 24.88
CA ALA A 288 17.98 27.70 26.30
C ALA A 288 17.42 28.96 27.00
N GLY A 289 16.50 28.73 27.94
CA GLY A 289 15.82 29.79 28.68
C GLY A 289 14.55 30.31 28.03
N SER A 290 14.08 29.72 26.95
CA SER A 290 12.73 29.96 26.38
C SER A 290 11.66 29.49 27.36
N SER A 291 10.51 30.18 27.34
CA SER A 291 9.28 29.83 28.07
C SER A 291 8.09 29.80 27.14
N ALA A 292 6.92 29.43 27.61
CA ALA A 292 5.69 29.39 26.80
C ALA A 292 5.33 30.77 26.20
N THR A 293 5.70 31.87 26.87
CA THR A 293 5.36 33.23 26.47
C THR A 293 6.53 34.08 25.98
N SER A 294 7.77 33.57 26.05
CA SER A 294 8.95 34.29 25.60
C SER A 294 10.00 33.33 25.09
N TRP A 295 10.29 33.40 23.81
CA TRP A 295 11.27 32.55 23.13
C TRP A 295 12.60 33.30 22.97
N ASN A 296 13.67 32.71 23.46
CA ASN A 296 15.02 33.18 23.22
C ASN A 296 15.52 32.61 21.89
N LEU A 297 16.10 33.49 21.06
CA LEU A 297 16.48 33.18 19.69
C LEU A 297 17.99 33.13 19.52
N ASP A 298 18.48 32.29 18.62
CA ASP A 298 19.88 32.16 18.22
C ASP A 298 20.43 33.44 17.59
N ARG A 299 19.57 34.28 17.03
CA ARG A 299 19.90 35.53 16.35
C ARG A 299 18.83 36.59 16.54
N ALA A 300 19.19 37.85 16.29
CA ALA A 300 18.22 38.92 16.32
C ALA A 300 17.19 38.83 15.19
N LEU A 301 15.99 39.29 15.47
CA LEU A 301 14.93 39.41 14.46
C LEU A 301 15.41 40.27 13.30
N ALA A 302 15.31 39.76 12.07
CA ALA A 302 15.73 40.44 10.84
C ALA A 302 14.78 41.58 10.49
N SER A 303 13.52 41.46 10.87
CA SER A 303 12.50 42.49 10.71
C SER A 303 11.57 42.48 11.93
N ALA A 304 10.91 43.61 12.20
CA ALA A 304 9.91 43.70 13.25
C ALA A 304 8.61 43.00 12.80
N PRO A 305 8.21 41.88 13.42
CA PRO A 305 7.00 41.20 13.04
C PRO A 305 5.74 42.01 13.43
N ALA A 306 4.65 41.80 12.73
CA ALA A 306 3.37 42.32 13.13
C ALA A 306 2.80 41.53 14.32
N ASP A 307 1.94 42.18 15.10
CA ASP A 307 1.16 41.48 16.12
C ASP A 307 0.28 40.36 15.50
N ASN A 308 0.16 39.24 16.20
CA ASN A 308 -0.53 38.04 15.73
C ASN A 308 0.08 37.38 14.46
N SER A 309 1.35 37.68 14.14
CA SER A 309 2.07 36.92 13.12
C SER A 309 2.20 35.47 13.53
N VAL A 310 1.91 34.55 12.59
CA VAL A 310 1.92 33.11 12.86
C VAL A 310 3.36 32.61 12.90
N ILE A 311 3.68 31.83 13.91
CA ILE A 311 4.98 31.12 14.01
C ILE A 311 4.80 29.74 13.39
N GLU A 312 5.44 29.53 12.23
CA GLU A 312 5.41 28.26 11.53
C GLU A 312 6.66 27.44 11.84
N LEU A 313 6.47 26.35 12.56
CA LEU A 313 7.55 25.45 12.95
C LEU A 313 8.13 24.71 11.74
N ARG A 314 9.42 24.35 11.82
CA ARG A 314 10.17 23.65 10.77
C ARG A 314 10.88 22.42 11.32
N LEU A 315 10.89 21.34 10.53
CA LEU A 315 11.65 20.14 10.80
C LEU A 315 13.08 20.29 10.25
N GLU A 316 14.06 20.00 11.05
CA GLU A 316 15.46 19.82 10.64
C GLU A 316 15.92 18.40 10.92
N GLU A 317 15.52 17.85 12.05
CA GLU A 317 15.82 16.50 12.46
C GLU A 317 14.53 15.66 12.52
N LEU A 318 14.61 14.42 12.03
CA LEU A 318 13.55 13.44 12.10
C LEU A 318 13.94 12.36 13.10
N THR A 319 13.10 12.11 14.10
CA THR A 319 13.30 11.00 15.03
C THR A 319 12.71 9.71 14.47
N ILE A 320 13.59 8.76 14.14
CA ILE A 320 13.26 7.50 13.44
C ILE A 320 13.84 6.30 14.21
N ALA A 321 13.59 6.24 15.51
CA ALA A 321 14.18 5.21 16.40
C ALA A 321 13.85 3.76 15.99
N HIS A 322 12.75 3.55 15.25
CA HIS A 322 12.32 2.22 14.83
C HIS A 322 13.13 1.67 13.65
N LEU A 323 13.90 2.49 12.93
CA LEU A 323 14.74 2.12 11.79
C LEU A 323 16.23 2.43 12.03
N GLU A 324 16.69 2.40 13.30
CA GLU A 324 18.10 2.64 13.63
C GLU A 324 19.05 1.77 12.84
N GLY A 325 20.05 2.38 12.20
CA GLY A 325 21.05 1.70 11.38
C GLY A 325 20.65 1.42 9.94
N GLU A 326 19.39 1.66 9.57
CA GLU A 326 18.89 1.42 8.21
C GLU A 326 19.05 2.69 7.35
N SER A 327 19.21 2.47 6.02
CA SER A 327 19.09 3.52 5.03
C SER A 327 17.60 3.77 4.77
N VAL A 328 17.15 5.01 4.95
CA VAL A 328 15.74 5.39 4.80
C VAL A 328 15.57 6.36 3.65
N GLY A 329 14.52 6.15 2.87
CA GLY A 329 14.02 7.13 1.91
C GLY A 329 13.33 8.28 2.62
N LEU A 330 13.51 9.48 2.12
CA LEU A 330 12.99 10.71 2.70
C LEU A 330 12.18 11.50 1.68
N CYS A 331 11.03 12.00 2.11
CA CYS A 331 10.22 12.91 1.33
C CYS A 331 9.74 14.06 2.20
N THR A 332 10.07 15.31 1.84
CA THR A 332 9.66 16.49 2.58
C THR A 332 8.76 17.38 1.74
N ASN A 333 7.60 17.77 2.26
CA ASN A 333 6.59 18.56 1.52
C ASN A 333 6.29 18.00 0.11
N GLY A 334 6.41 16.66 -0.08
CA GLY A 334 6.21 16.01 -1.37
C GLY A 334 7.39 16.10 -2.35
N MET A 335 8.58 16.46 -1.87
CA MET A 335 9.85 16.37 -2.59
C MET A 335 10.69 15.22 -2.04
N GLU A 336 11.26 14.44 -2.93
CA GLU A 336 12.21 13.39 -2.59
C GLU A 336 13.57 13.99 -2.22
N HIS A 337 14.21 13.42 -1.22
CA HIS A 337 15.57 13.67 -0.82
C HIS A 337 16.43 12.43 -1.02
N ALA A 338 17.76 12.62 -0.94
CA ALA A 338 18.67 11.49 -0.93
C ALA A 338 18.40 10.59 0.28
N ASP A 339 18.61 9.28 0.08
CA ASP A 339 18.51 8.32 1.16
C ASP A 339 19.58 8.61 2.23
N GLU A 340 19.16 8.56 3.50
CA GLU A 340 20.02 8.81 4.64
C GLU A 340 20.04 7.62 5.61
N THR A 341 21.16 7.40 6.27
CA THR A 341 21.25 6.35 7.29
C THR A 341 20.86 6.88 8.66
N VAL A 342 19.91 6.20 9.31
CA VAL A 342 19.50 6.56 10.66
C VAL A 342 20.64 6.31 11.65
N SER A 343 21.06 7.34 12.34
CA SER A 343 22.12 7.27 13.34
C SER A 343 21.71 7.98 14.63
N SER A 344 21.93 7.33 15.77
CA SER A 344 21.50 7.87 17.06
C SER A 344 20.00 8.20 17.09
N THR A 345 19.18 7.35 16.45
CA THR A 345 17.73 7.46 16.31
C THR A 345 17.24 8.63 15.47
N LYS A 346 18.11 9.31 14.75
CA LYS A 346 17.79 10.53 14.02
C LYS A 346 18.36 10.55 12.60
N VAL A 347 17.73 11.38 11.77
CA VAL A 347 18.23 11.83 10.46
C VAL A 347 18.13 13.35 10.41
N THR A 348 19.16 14.01 9.88
CA THR A 348 19.17 15.46 9.67
C THR A 348 18.80 15.77 8.22
N LEU A 349 17.93 16.75 8.01
CA LEU A 349 17.52 17.21 6.69
C LEU A 349 18.49 18.28 6.19
N ASP A 350 19.38 17.93 5.25
CA ASP A 350 20.50 18.78 4.85
C ASP A 350 20.12 20.09 4.12
N HIS A 351 18.99 20.15 3.44
CA HIS A 351 18.76 21.21 2.43
C HIS A 351 17.44 21.95 2.53
N GLN A 352 16.41 21.41 3.15
CA GLN A 352 15.11 22.08 3.26
C GLN A 352 14.41 21.77 4.57
N LEU A 353 14.38 22.79 5.43
CA LEU A 353 13.49 22.76 6.56
C LEU A 353 12.04 22.69 6.08
N SER A 354 11.32 21.71 6.52
CA SER A 354 9.97 21.41 6.04
C SER A 354 8.95 21.43 7.17
N THR A 355 7.68 21.67 6.85
CA THR A 355 6.58 21.53 7.81
C THR A 355 6.16 20.10 8.02
N THR A 356 6.40 19.25 7.01
CA THR A 356 6.06 17.84 7.04
C THR A 356 7.12 17.02 6.32
N ALA A 357 7.41 15.84 6.84
CA ALA A 357 8.32 14.88 6.24
C ALA A 357 7.78 13.48 6.38
N VAL A 358 8.11 12.60 5.44
CA VAL A 358 7.86 11.15 5.51
C VAL A 358 9.21 10.45 5.42
N SER A 359 9.44 9.50 6.30
CA SER A 359 10.62 8.64 6.29
C SER A 359 10.20 7.18 6.32
N GLY A 360 10.94 6.30 5.65
CA GLY A 360 10.65 4.88 5.66
C GLY A 360 11.61 4.10 4.76
N LEU A 361 11.36 2.81 4.60
CA LEU A 361 12.18 1.93 3.78
C LEU A 361 11.69 1.95 2.33
N PHE A 362 12.59 2.19 1.40
CA PHE A 362 12.27 2.17 -0.02
C PHE A 362 12.07 0.72 -0.50
N TYR A 363 11.11 0.53 -1.39
CA TYR A 363 10.91 -0.70 -2.14
C TYR A 363 10.80 -0.39 -3.64
N ASN A 364 11.19 -1.36 -4.46
CA ASN A 364 11.17 -1.18 -5.91
C ASN A 364 9.91 -1.82 -6.50
N ALA A 365 9.09 -1.02 -7.17
CA ALA A 365 7.96 -1.51 -7.95
C ALA A 365 8.33 -1.56 -9.43
N SER A 366 8.11 -2.71 -10.07
CA SER A 366 8.46 -2.88 -11.47
C SER A 366 7.41 -3.66 -12.25
N MET A 367 7.29 -3.34 -13.53
CA MET A 367 6.47 -4.04 -14.50
C MET A 367 7.30 -4.30 -15.76
N THR A 368 7.30 -5.55 -16.24
CA THR A 368 7.95 -5.91 -17.50
C THR A 368 6.87 -6.29 -18.51
N THR A 369 6.90 -5.68 -19.70
CA THR A 369 5.97 -6.02 -20.78
C THR A 369 6.32 -7.38 -21.35
N LEU A 370 5.34 -8.07 -21.89
CA LEU A 370 5.59 -9.22 -22.76
C LEU A 370 6.04 -8.73 -24.14
N SER A 371 6.68 -9.61 -24.90
CA SER A 371 6.98 -9.32 -26.30
C SER A 371 5.67 -9.07 -27.08
N PRO A 372 5.48 -7.91 -27.70
CA PRO A 372 4.25 -7.63 -28.43
C PRO A 372 4.11 -8.56 -29.65
N PRO A 373 2.90 -9.05 -29.97
CA PRO A 373 2.66 -9.78 -31.19
C PRO A 373 2.82 -8.87 -32.41
N THR A 374 3.18 -9.44 -33.56
CA THR A 374 3.07 -8.73 -34.85
C THR A 374 1.60 -8.69 -35.30
N LEU A 375 1.29 -7.90 -36.33
CA LEU A 375 -0.07 -7.77 -36.89
C LEU A 375 -0.73 -9.10 -37.24
N ASP A 376 0.08 -10.12 -37.60
CA ASP A 376 -0.39 -11.47 -37.91
C ASP A 376 -0.24 -12.46 -36.74
N ASN A 377 -0.10 -11.98 -35.51
CA ASN A 377 0.16 -12.80 -34.31
C ASN A 377 1.42 -13.71 -34.44
N GLN A 378 2.38 -13.32 -35.23
CA GLN A 378 3.63 -14.06 -35.39
C GLN A 378 4.65 -13.60 -34.34
N TYR A 379 4.95 -14.46 -33.39
CA TYR A 379 5.88 -14.16 -32.30
C TYR A 379 7.37 -14.32 -32.67
N ASN A 380 7.65 -15.06 -33.72
CA ASN A 380 9.00 -15.41 -34.16
C ASN A 380 9.64 -14.43 -35.17
N TRP A 381 8.97 -13.35 -35.51
CA TRP A 381 9.56 -12.30 -36.34
C TRP A 381 10.50 -11.42 -35.52
N ASN A 382 11.62 -11.02 -36.13
CA ASN A 382 12.50 -10.00 -35.56
C ASN A 382 11.74 -8.69 -35.41
N LYS A 383 11.85 -8.10 -34.22
CA LYS A 383 11.14 -6.85 -33.85
C LYS A 383 12.14 -5.86 -33.29
N ARG A 384 11.88 -4.60 -33.57
CA ARG A 384 12.61 -3.48 -32.97
C ARG A 384 11.60 -2.52 -32.37
N LEU A 385 11.78 -2.19 -31.11
CA LEU A 385 10.97 -1.21 -30.43
C LEU A 385 11.46 0.20 -30.81
N LEU A 386 10.58 1.08 -31.23
CA LEU A 386 10.92 2.45 -31.65
C LEU A 386 10.55 3.45 -30.59
N THR A 387 9.31 3.42 -30.14
CA THR A 387 8.82 4.36 -29.12
C THR A 387 7.90 3.68 -28.14
N LEU A 388 7.93 4.18 -26.91
CA LEU A 388 6.98 3.85 -25.85
C LEU A 388 6.17 5.10 -25.54
N THR A 389 4.86 4.99 -25.56
CA THR A 389 3.95 6.04 -25.09
C THR A 389 3.18 5.49 -23.89
N ALA A 390 3.36 6.11 -22.74
CA ALA A 390 2.65 5.77 -21.51
C ALA A 390 1.52 6.77 -21.25
N LEU A 391 0.33 6.27 -20.97
CA LEU A 391 -0.76 7.03 -20.37
C LEU A 391 -0.62 6.96 -18.86
N ILE A 392 -0.28 8.08 -18.27
CA ILE A 392 0.10 8.22 -16.85
C ILE A 392 -0.95 9.04 -16.14
N GLN A 393 -1.25 8.68 -14.90
CA GLN A 393 -2.17 9.42 -14.04
C GLN A 393 -1.48 9.74 -12.71
N GLU A 394 -1.47 11.04 -12.34
CA GLU A 394 -1.01 11.54 -11.04
C GLU A 394 0.31 10.92 -10.56
N SER A 395 1.29 10.85 -11.45
CA SER A 395 2.53 10.11 -11.22
C SER A 395 3.78 10.95 -11.40
N LEU A 396 4.85 10.47 -10.77
CA LEU A 396 6.23 10.96 -10.90
C LEU A 396 7.20 9.78 -10.75
N GLY A 397 8.50 10.00 -11.02
CA GLY A 397 9.55 9.05 -10.68
C GLY A 397 9.51 7.74 -11.47
N ILE A 398 9.25 7.80 -12.78
CA ILE A 398 9.19 6.63 -13.66
C ILE A 398 10.49 6.46 -14.42
N ARG A 399 11.07 5.26 -14.35
CA ARG A 399 12.23 4.84 -15.11
C ARG A 399 11.85 3.75 -16.10
N ILE A 400 12.38 3.84 -17.31
CA ILE A 400 12.23 2.84 -18.36
C ILE A 400 13.57 2.16 -18.58
N GLU A 401 13.59 0.84 -18.50
CA GLU A 401 14.77 0.00 -18.75
C GLU A 401 14.49 -0.90 -19.95
N TYR A 402 15.44 -0.91 -20.90
CA TYR A 402 15.39 -1.74 -22.09
C TYR A 402 16.81 -1.97 -22.59
N ASN A 403 17.15 -3.19 -22.98
CA ASN A 403 18.47 -3.56 -23.55
C ASN A 403 19.66 -2.96 -22.77
N ASP A 404 19.68 -3.12 -21.44
CA ASP A 404 20.68 -2.57 -20.53
C ASP A 404 20.81 -1.03 -20.55
N LEU A 405 19.91 -0.36 -21.26
CA LEU A 405 19.78 1.09 -21.24
C LEU A 405 18.68 1.50 -20.25
N THR A 406 18.92 2.63 -19.60
CA THR A 406 18.03 3.19 -18.61
C THR A 406 17.70 4.63 -18.98
N GLU A 407 16.43 4.96 -19.05
CA GLU A 407 15.94 6.32 -19.30
C GLU A 407 14.91 6.72 -18.25
N GLU A 408 15.02 7.93 -17.74
CA GLU A 408 14.07 8.49 -16.77
C GLU A 408 13.10 9.44 -17.47
N LEU A 409 11.80 9.26 -17.19
CA LEU A 409 10.80 10.20 -17.66
C LEU A 409 10.85 11.48 -16.83
N LEU A 410 11.27 12.58 -17.47
CA LEU A 410 11.35 13.87 -16.81
C LEU A 410 9.98 14.55 -16.78
N PHE A 411 9.53 14.91 -15.57
CA PHE A 411 8.24 15.55 -15.33
C PHE A 411 8.36 17.06 -15.03
N ARG A 412 9.55 17.54 -14.66
CA ARG A 412 9.78 18.96 -14.37
C ARG A 412 9.66 19.79 -15.65
N SER A 413 8.88 20.86 -15.60
CA SER A 413 8.82 21.86 -16.65
C SER A 413 9.85 22.98 -16.37
N THR A 414 10.27 23.71 -17.41
CA THR A 414 11.17 24.88 -17.30
C THR A 414 10.55 26.05 -16.54
N GLN A 415 9.26 26.00 -16.21
CA GLN A 415 8.52 27.04 -15.50
C GLN A 415 8.39 26.78 -14.00
N GLN A 416 8.86 25.64 -13.52
CA GLN A 416 8.79 25.32 -12.08
C GLN A 416 10.00 25.88 -11.33
N ASN A 417 9.73 26.51 -10.20
CA ASN A 417 10.77 27.05 -9.33
C ASN A 417 11.60 25.92 -8.71
N THR A 418 12.88 26.18 -8.50
CA THR A 418 13.75 25.27 -7.76
C THR A 418 13.35 25.33 -6.29
N GLY A 419 13.10 24.16 -5.67
CA GLY A 419 12.70 24.08 -4.25
C GLY A 419 11.20 23.94 -4.02
N GLU A 420 10.38 23.94 -5.07
CA GLU A 420 8.95 23.59 -4.97
C GLU A 420 8.69 22.14 -5.42
N PRO A 421 7.70 21.46 -4.81
CA PRO A 421 7.35 20.11 -5.20
C PRO A 421 6.85 20.09 -6.65
N ILE A 422 7.31 19.12 -7.42
CA ILE A 422 6.84 18.89 -8.79
C ILE A 422 5.38 18.44 -8.72
N SER A 423 4.50 19.08 -9.52
CA SER A 423 3.10 18.65 -9.61
C SER A 423 3.00 17.25 -10.18
N LEU A 424 2.06 16.44 -9.66
CA LEU A 424 1.76 15.14 -10.22
C LEU A 424 1.31 15.30 -11.68
N PHE A 425 1.83 14.44 -12.54
CA PHE A 425 1.55 14.50 -13.98
C PHE A 425 0.42 13.54 -14.35
N THR A 426 -0.53 14.06 -15.13
CA THR A 426 -1.56 13.25 -15.79
C THR A 426 -1.53 13.53 -17.30
N GLY A 427 -1.44 12.49 -18.11
CA GLY A 427 -1.43 12.61 -19.57
C GLY A 427 -0.50 11.60 -20.25
N PHE A 428 -0.24 11.84 -21.53
CA PHE A 428 0.65 10.99 -22.29
C PHE A 428 2.10 11.45 -22.18
N ARG A 429 3.01 10.47 -21.99
CA ARG A 429 4.45 10.66 -22.11
C ARG A 429 4.98 9.72 -23.17
N LYS A 430 5.65 10.29 -24.18
CA LYS A 430 6.29 9.54 -25.28
C LYS A 430 7.79 9.55 -25.08
N GLN A 431 8.38 8.35 -25.08
CA GLN A 431 9.82 8.15 -25.02
C GLN A 431 10.28 7.42 -26.28
N THR A 432 11.27 7.99 -26.96
CA THR A 432 11.93 7.31 -28.08
C THR A 432 12.96 6.35 -27.52
N LEU A 433 12.89 5.10 -27.93
CA LEU A 433 13.79 4.05 -27.51
C LEU A 433 14.95 3.96 -28.51
N SER A 434 16.12 4.43 -28.12
CA SER A 434 17.30 4.47 -28.99
C SER A 434 18.25 3.29 -28.72
N GLY A 435 19.02 2.89 -29.71
CA GLY A 435 20.03 1.84 -29.54
C GLY A 435 19.51 0.42 -29.39
N ILE A 436 18.22 0.18 -29.67
CA ILE A 436 17.62 -1.15 -29.57
C ILE A 436 17.98 -2.00 -30.78
N GLY A 437 18.54 -3.19 -30.52
CA GLY A 437 18.69 -4.25 -31.50
C GLY A 437 17.36 -4.94 -31.83
N TRP A 438 17.39 -5.81 -32.83
CA TRP A 438 16.24 -6.61 -33.25
C TRP A 438 15.83 -7.71 -32.24
N ASP A 439 16.67 -7.96 -31.23
CA ASP A 439 16.48 -9.03 -30.25
C ASP A 439 15.79 -8.59 -28.97
N VAL A 440 15.55 -7.28 -28.81
CA VAL A 440 14.92 -6.74 -27.59
C VAL A 440 13.44 -6.49 -27.83
N HIS A 441 12.60 -7.23 -27.10
CA HIS A 441 11.17 -7.25 -27.28
C HIS A 441 10.39 -6.84 -26.03
N THR A 442 11.08 -6.54 -24.95
CA THR A 442 10.45 -6.22 -23.66
C THR A 442 10.94 -4.89 -23.13
N VAL A 443 10.07 -4.19 -22.43
CA VAL A 443 10.38 -2.96 -21.72
C VAL A 443 10.02 -3.17 -20.25
N LYS A 444 10.95 -2.82 -19.35
CA LYS A 444 10.72 -2.82 -17.93
C LYS A 444 10.51 -1.38 -17.46
N ILE A 445 9.48 -1.17 -16.69
CA ILE A 445 9.14 0.12 -16.10
C ILE A 445 9.28 -0.01 -14.59
N ASN A 446 10.06 0.88 -13.98
CA ASN A 446 10.37 0.86 -12.55
C ASN A 446 9.97 2.17 -11.89
N SER A 447 9.55 2.10 -10.64
CA SER A 447 9.56 3.23 -9.73
C SER A 447 10.99 3.47 -9.26
N ILE A 448 11.44 4.73 -9.28
CA ILE A 448 12.77 5.15 -8.81
C ILE A 448 12.70 6.05 -7.58
N SER A 449 11.50 6.40 -7.17
CA SER A 449 11.27 7.31 -6.05
C SER A 449 10.07 6.85 -5.22
N PRO A 450 9.96 7.31 -3.97
CA PRO A 450 8.80 7.01 -3.14
C PRO A 450 7.51 7.75 -3.58
N LEU A 451 7.53 8.41 -4.73
CA LEU A 451 6.39 9.14 -5.26
C LEU A 451 5.46 8.22 -6.07
N PRO A 452 4.19 8.58 -6.26
CA PRO A 452 3.23 7.70 -6.88
C PRO A 452 3.55 7.39 -8.35
N MET A 453 3.32 6.14 -8.75
CA MET A 453 3.44 5.67 -10.13
C MET A 453 2.17 4.92 -10.53
N GLN A 454 1.35 5.52 -11.37
CA GLN A 454 0.14 4.91 -11.93
C GLN A 454 0.17 5.00 -13.45
N ILE A 455 0.15 3.84 -14.10
CA ILE A 455 0.18 3.71 -15.56
C ILE A 455 -1.12 3.05 -16.00
N ASN A 456 -1.94 3.80 -16.74
CA ASN A 456 -3.26 3.35 -17.20
C ASN A 456 -3.20 2.68 -18.57
N GLY A 457 -2.12 2.87 -19.31
CA GLY A 457 -1.95 2.26 -20.62
C GLY A 457 -0.58 2.44 -21.19
N LEU A 458 -0.18 1.51 -22.04
CA LEU A 458 1.08 1.55 -22.79
C LEU A 458 0.78 1.33 -24.27
N SER A 459 1.38 2.16 -25.11
CA SER A 459 1.40 1.99 -26.57
C SER A 459 2.85 1.89 -27.01
N ILE A 460 3.17 0.84 -27.72
CA ILE A 460 4.52 0.58 -28.24
C ILE A 460 4.46 0.63 -29.77
N GLU A 461 5.27 1.50 -30.35
CA GLU A 461 5.53 1.54 -31.78
C GLU A 461 6.72 0.62 -32.08
N LEU A 462 6.52 -0.30 -32.99
CA LEU A 462 7.53 -1.30 -33.35
C LEU A 462 7.76 -1.36 -34.85
N GLU A 463 8.97 -1.73 -35.22
CA GLU A 463 9.35 -2.10 -36.57
C GLU A 463 9.51 -3.63 -36.63
N THR A 464 9.01 -4.26 -37.67
CA THR A 464 9.12 -5.69 -37.88
C THR A 464 10.08 -5.98 -39.05
N GLY A 465 11.09 -6.82 -38.79
CA GLY A 465 11.91 -7.41 -39.84
C GLY A 465 11.22 -8.67 -40.39
N GLY A 466 11.61 -9.09 -41.58
CA GLY A 466 11.18 -10.38 -42.10
C GLY A 466 11.69 -11.57 -41.24
N PRO A 467 11.14 -12.78 -41.47
CA PRO A 467 11.59 -13.98 -40.78
C PRO A 467 13.02 -14.33 -41.03
#